data_47a70e3027a8ea33082176a322038435
#
_entry.id   47a70e3027a8ea33082176a322038435
#
_cell.length_a   1.000
_cell.length_b   1.000
_cell.length_c   1.000
_cell.angle_alpha   90.00
_cell.angle_beta   90.00
_cell.angle_gamma   90.00
#
_symmetry.space_group_name_H-M   'P 1'
#
loop_
_entity.id
_entity.type
_entity.pdbx_description
1 polymer ?
#
loop_
_entity_poly.entity_id
_entity_poly.type
_entity_poly.pdbx_seq_one_letter_code
_entity_poly.pdbx_strand_id
1 'polypeptide(L)'
;MVMKIFFPQCCNLADSGLLVGRWISGHDSAVVLAVIHYPFIPGQVKEYIQQMKTQSGVELSVLGSWSLPKDGQEGMDSFLKDLSTIFPQERWLQIRRQIGKTGFTCEILSQDQKRKAAQQEAKKKKEEGNKTSDGEAGHEEEEEEKVIFVHYEQRKVMLSQLHPIENGDPDPATGEPSELRQMFQTVACSQPLFFLDKYDDGPLKSTHWQSQGREASIIVELLKQSSTPLCLLITWLLSIWTWICNMRFFSLYPLRFLSSKLSTCVQLSYRTEHMRTLSSPKTAVGHMHFMRKASIFVSFLVDVALGMLLMSWLYRDNHITMLANTLVPAADHVAKNLEELLQWLMGAPAGLKMNRALDQVLGRFFLYHIHLWISYIHLMSPFIEGILWYGGLSACFGLTFALSLLSDMVALFTFHIYCFYVYGARLYCLKIYGLSSLWRLFRGKKWNVLRQRVDSCSYDLDQLFIGTLLFTILLFLLPTTALYYLVFTLLRLVVVLFQGILHLSVDFINSFPLFAVGLRIFRPYRLAEGVKFRVLSQEPGTALHLMMEMNPLKVSTVVQTYRTPTYSCYPKDSWVALMKKLFVGELIYPWRHKSTKTD
;
A
#
# COMPACT_ATOMS: atom_id res chain seq x y z
N MET A 1 -20.01 34.99 16.00
CA MET A 1 -18.84 34.15 15.65
C MET A 1 -18.94 32.82 16.37
N VAL A 2 -18.57 31.65 15.72
CA VAL A 2 -18.69 30.33 16.37
C VAL A 2 -17.29 29.82 16.68
N MET A 3 -16.94 29.71 17.96
CA MET A 3 -15.66 29.21 18.41
C MET A 3 -15.72 27.70 18.69
N LYS A 4 -14.75 26.92 18.23
CA LYS A 4 -14.64 25.47 18.47
C LYS A 4 -13.47 25.19 19.41
N ILE A 5 -13.73 24.43 20.47
CA ILE A 5 -12.72 24.04 21.45
C ILE A 5 -12.61 22.52 21.45
N PHE A 6 -11.50 21.99 20.94
CA PHE A 6 -11.19 20.56 21.00
C PHE A 6 -10.63 20.23 22.38
N PHE A 7 -11.40 19.48 23.17
CA PHE A 7 -11.08 19.16 24.55
C PHE A 7 -10.87 17.65 24.77
N PRO A 8 -9.71 17.21 25.31
CA PRO A 8 -9.44 15.79 25.51
C PRO A 8 -10.25 15.21 26.66
N GLN A 9 -10.84 14.03 26.46
CA GLN A 9 -11.66 13.35 27.48
C GLN A 9 -10.89 13.04 28.77
N CYS A 10 -9.59 12.73 28.69
CA CYS A 10 -8.77 12.48 29.87
C CYS A 10 -8.68 13.66 30.81
N CYS A 11 -8.88 14.88 30.31
CA CYS A 11 -8.85 16.11 31.11
C CYS A 11 -10.18 16.51 31.74
N ASN A 12 -11.28 15.78 31.46
CA ASN A 12 -12.61 16.10 32.03
C ASN A 12 -12.66 16.01 33.54
N LEU A 13 -11.79 15.22 34.15
CA LEU A 13 -11.69 15.03 35.61
C LEU A 13 -10.40 15.62 36.20
N ALA A 14 -9.68 16.42 35.42
CA ALA A 14 -8.46 17.06 35.86
C ALA A 14 -8.75 18.09 36.97
N ASP A 15 -7.84 18.21 37.95
CA ASP A 15 -7.90 19.26 38.96
C ASP A 15 -7.72 20.65 38.31
N SER A 16 -8.16 21.70 39.04
CA SER A 16 -8.07 23.08 38.54
C SER A 16 -6.65 23.48 38.17
N GLY A 17 -6.49 24.20 37.05
CA GLY A 17 -5.16 24.51 36.54
C GLY A 17 -5.14 25.30 35.22
N LEU A 18 -4.03 25.22 34.51
CA LEU A 18 -3.82 25.87 33.21
C LEU A 18 -4.05 24.93 32.03
N LEU A 19 -4.73 25.44 31.01
CA LEU A 19 -4.92 24.73 29.73
C LEU A 19 -3.72 24.98 28.83
N VAL A 20 -3.05 23.88 28.40
CA VAL A 20 -1.94 23.91 27.45
C VAL A 20 -2.38 23.33 26.11
N GLY A 21 -2.07 24.04 25.04
CA GLY A 21 -2.44 23.60 23.70
C GLY A 21 -2.00 24.57 22.62
N ARG A 22 -2.75 24.60 21.53
CA ARG A 22 -2.45 25.45 20.36
C ARG A 22 -3.73 26.04 19.77
N TRP A 23 -3.64 27.31 19.35
CA TRP A 23 -4.62 27.92 18.45
C TRP A 23 -4.40 27.45 17.02
N ILE A 24 -5.47 27.08 16.32
CA ILE A 24 -5.39 26.68 14.91
C ILE A 24 -5.35 27.95 14.05
N SER A 25 -4.30 28.07 13.24
CA SER A 25 -4.11 29.21 12.34
C SER A 25 -5.23 29.24 11.29
N GLY A 26 -5.78 30.45 11.02
CA GLY A 26 -6.84 30.64 10.02
C GLY A 26 -8.25 30.22 10.45
N HIS A 27 -8.42 29.63 11.63
CA HIS A 27 -9.71 29.19 12.15
C HIS A 27 -9.93 29.68 13.59
N ASP A 28 -11.19 29.98 13.96
CA ASP A 28 -11.54 30.29 15.36
C ASP A 28 -11.66 29.02 16.19
N SER A 29 -10.55 28.32 16.36
CA SER A 29 -10.52 27.03 17.05
C SER A 29 -9.26 26.84 17.88
N ALA A 30 -9.42 26.19 19.03
CA ALA A 30 -8.37 25.87 19.98
C ALA A 30 -8.30 24.36 20.23
N VAL A 31 -7.08 23.81 20.27
CA VAL A 31 -6.83 22.40 20.61
C VAL A 31 -6.16 22.34 21.97
N VAL A 32 -6.85 21.81 22.97
CA VAL A 32 -6.30 21.54 24.29
C VAL A 32 -5.59 20.19 24.27
N LEU A 33 -4.37 20.11 24.82
CA LEU A 33 -3.57 18.89 24.87
C LEU A 33 -3.40 18.34 26.29
N ALA A 34 -3.25 19.22 27.26
CA ALA A 34 -3.03 18.87 28.67
C ALA A 34 -3.56 19.96 29.61
N VAL A 35 -3.78 19.59 30.88
CA VAL A 35 -4.07 20.50 31.99
C VAL A 35 -2.93 20.39 32.99
N ILE A 36 -2.28 21.52 33.31
CA ILE A 36 -1.27 21.63 34.38
C ILE A 36 -1.98 21.98 35.68
N HIS A 37 -1.82 21.13 36.69
CA HIS A 37 -2.51 21.27 37.97
C HIS A 37 -1.95 22.40 38.85
N TYR A 38 -2.80 23.04 39.59
CA TYR A 38 -2.40 23.91 40.69
C TYR A 38 -1.97 23.07 41.91
N PRO A 39 -0.95 23.47 42.71
CA PRO A 39 -0.14 24.70 42.62
C PRO A 39 1.04 24.57 41.64
N PHE A 40 1.33 25.64 40.90
CA PHE A 40 2.47 25.75 40.00
C PHE A 40 3.13 27.14 40.09
N ILE A 41 4.40 27.21 39.67
CA ILE A 41 5.14 28.48 39.60
C ILE A 41 5.12 28.94 38.12
N PRO A 42 4.60 30.14 37.80
CA PRO A 42 4.47 30.59 36.39
C PRO A 42 5.75 30.59 35.59
N GLY A 43 6.91 30.85 36.22
CA GLY A 43 8.23 30.75 35.59
C GLY A 43 8.56 29.34 35.09
N GLN A 44 8.30 28.33 35.91
CA GLN A 44 8.49 26.93 35.55
C GLN A 44 7.59 26.48 34.39
N VAL A 45 6.34 26.99 34.37
CA VAL A 45 5.42 26.70 33.25
C VAL A 45 5.93 27.29 31.95
N LYS A 46 6.48 28.50 31.94
CA LYS A 46 7.09 29.11 30.74
C LYS A 46 8.29 28.32 30.24
N GLU A 47 9.16 27.91 31.17
CA GLU A 47 10.35 27.09 30.84
C GLU A 47 9.94 25.73 30.27
N TYR A 48 8.97 25.06 30.88
CA TYR A 48 8.40 23.79 30.42
C TYR A 48 7.81 23.91 28.99
N ILE A 49 7.00 24.93 28.73
CA ILE A 49 6.43 25.15 27.38
C ILE A 49 7.54 25.45 26.36
N GLN A 50 8.57 26.20 26.71
CA GLN A 50 9.69 26.48 25.82
C GLN A 50 10.52 25.24 25.52
N GLN A 51 10.77 24.39 26.52
CA GLN A 51 11.41 23.09 26.34
C GLN A 51 10.59 22.17 25.44
N MET A 52 9.27 22.16 25.63
CA MET A 52 8.33 21.41 24.78
C MET A 52 8.35 21.92 23.32
N LYS A 53 8.40 23.22 23.09
CA LYS A 53 8.50 23.82 21.76
C LYS A 53 9.79 23.39 21.03
N THR A 54 10.91 23.36 21.73
CA THR A 54 12.19 22.91 21.13
C THR A 54 12.22 21.42 20.78
N GLN A 55 11.55 20.58 21.55
CA GLN A 55 11.52 19.13 21.34
C GLN A 55 10.52 18.68 20.28
N SER A 56 9.33 19.29 20.22
CA SER A 56 8.25 18.89 19.31
C SER A 56 8.21 19.67 18.01
N GLY A 57 8.86 20.84 17.95
CA GLY A 57 8.74 21.76 16.82
C GLY A 57 7.34 22.39 16.68
N VAL A 58 6.42 22.17 17.64
CA VAL A 58 5.05 22.70 17.64
C VAL A 58 5.00 23.91 18.56
N GLU A 59 4.38 25.00 18.11
CA GLU A 59 4.12 26.16 18.93
C GLU A 59 3.00 25.88 19.92
N LEU A 60 3.37 25.50 21.14
CA LEU A 60 2.44 25.35 22.25
C LEU A 60 2.36 26.64 23.05
N SER A 61 1.17 26.91 23.54
CA SER A 61 0.87 28.07 24.35
C SER A 61 -0.10 27.75 25.50
N VAL A 62 -0.15 28.60 26.49
CA VAL A 62 -1.21 28.54 27.51
C VAL A 62 -2.48 29.14 26.90
N LEU A 63 -3.52 28.32 26.75
CA LEU A 63 -4.78 28.74 26.12
C LEU A 63 -5.69 29.46 27.11
N GLY A 64 -5.59 29.11 28.39
CA GLY A 64 -6.50 29.61 29.39
C GLY A 64 -6.44 28.88 30.73
N SER A 65 -7.48 29.03 31.54
CA SER A 65 -7.65 28.40 32.85
C SER A 65 -8.79 27.38 32.84
N TRP A 66 -8.59 26.31 33.59
CA TRP A 66 -9.57 25.27 33.89
C TRP A 66 -9.91 25.30 35.38
N SER A 67 -11.18 25.39 35.73
CA SER A 67 -11.63 25.37 37.12
C SER A 67 -12.68 24.28 37.36
N LEU A 68 -12.47 23.51 38.43
CA LEU A 68 -13.40 22.53 38.94
C LEU A 68 -14.01 23.13 40.24
N PRO A 69 -15.33 23.24 40.36
CA PRO A 69 -15.95 23.76 41.60
C PRO A 69 -15.75 22.72 42.71
N LYS A 70 -14.88 23.03 43.66
CA LYS A 70 -14.75 22.34 44.94
C LYS A 70 -15.18 23.31 46.02
N ASP A 71 -15.94 22.86 47.01
CA ASP A 71 -16.37 23.65 48.12
C ASP A 71 -15.18 24.36 48.83
N GLY A 72 -15.17 25.68 48.89
CA GLY A 72 -14.20 26.46 49.65
C GLY A 72 -13.07 27.15 48.85
N GLN A 73 -13.14 27.29 47.52
CA GLN A 73 -12.06 27.87 46.72
C GLN A 73 -12.32 29.28 46.13
N GLU A 74 -12.93 30.19 46.88
CA GLU A 74 -13.18 31.58 46.40
C GLU A 74 -11.90 32.36 46.04
N GLY A 75 -10.74 32.02 46.60
CA GLY A 75 -9.44 32.63 46.27
C GLY A 75 -8.80 32.12 44.96
N MET A 76 -9.19 30.96 44.48
CA MET A 76 -8.60 30.35 43.30
C MET A 76 -9.08 31.01 42.00
N ASP A 77 -10.34 31.43 41.94
CA ASP A 77 -10.90 32.06 40.74
C ASP A 77 -10.29 33.44 40.48
N SER A 78 -9.96 34.21 41.54
CA SER A 78 -9.22 35.46 41.39
C SER A 78 -7.79 35.25 40.93
N PHE A 79 -7.09 34.24 41.49
CA PHE A 79 -5.73 33.89 41.06
C PHE A 79 -5.69 33.41 39.59
N LEU A 80 -6.63 32.60 39.17
CA LEU A 80 -6.71 32.14 37.77
C LEU A 80 -7.03 33.27 36.77
N LYS A 81 -7.77 34.30 37.21
CA LYS A 81 -7.98 35.55 36.44
C LYS A 81 -6.69 36.36 36.30
N ASP A 82 -5.91 36.49 37.37
CA ASP A 82 -4.66 37.24 37.38
C ASP A 82 -3.58 36.57 36.48
N LEU A 83 -3.64 35.25 36.31
CA LEU A 83 -2.74 34.54 35.40
C LEU A 83 -2.85 34.98 33.92
N SER A 84 -4.01 35.49 33.54
CA SER A 84 -4.19 36.06 32.19
C SER A 84 -3.34 37.30 31.95
N THR A 85 -2.81 37.95 32.99
CA THR A 85 -1.87 39.08 32.90
C THR A 85 -0.41 38.61 32.80
N ILE A 86 -0.09 37.46 33.39
CA ILE A 86 1.25 36.87 33.42
C ILE A 86 1.59 36.16 32.07
N PHE A 87 0.57 35.60 31.44
CA PHE A 87 0.69 34.97 30.12
C PHE A 87 -0.06 35.83 29.08
N PRO A 88 0.61 36.79 28.45
CA PRO A 88 -0.04 37.69 27.49
C PRO A 88 -0.39 36.91 26.22
N GLN A 89 -1.69 36.71 26.02
CA GLN A 89 -2.28 36.10 24.84
C GLN A 89 -3.38 36.99 24.29
N GLU A 90 -3.58 36.97 22.97
CA GLU A 90 -4.67 37.76 22.34
C GLU A 90 -6.06 37.33 22.82
N ARG A 91 -6.22 36.02 23.04
CA ARG A 91 -7.47 35.42 23.50
C ARG A 91 -7.19 34.50 24.70
N TRP A 92 -7.96 34.59 25.77
CA TRP A 92 -7.85 33.77 26.98
C TRP A 92 -9.14 33.00 27.21
N LEU A 93 -9.06 31.67 27.31
CA LEU A 93 -10.19 30.79 27.59
C LEU A 93 -10.34 30.57 29.10
N GLN A 94 -11.50 30.84 29.66
CA GLN A 94 -11.84 30.47 31.03
C GLN A 94 -12.92 29.40 31.00
N ILE A 95 -12.54 28.14 31.21
CA ILE A 95 -13.46 27.01 31.18
C ILE A 95 -13.77 26.56 32.60
N ARG A 96 -15.06 26.47 32.94
CA ARG A 96 -15.55 26.03 34.24
C ARG A 96 -16.48 24.83 34.08
N ARG A 97 -16.35 23.85 34.97
CA ARG A 97 -17.30 22.74 35.07
C ARG A 97 -18.43 23.12 36.01
N GLN A 98 -19.68 22.87 35.63
CA GLN A 98 -20.84 23.11 36.49
C GLN A 98 -21.09 21.91 37.41
N ILE A 99 -21.43 22.16 38.71
CA ILE A 99 -21.80 21.12 39.66
C ILE A 99 -23.16 20.53 39.25
N GLY A 100 -23.23 19.18 39.13
CA GLY A 100 -24.48 18.48 38.84
C GLY A 100 -24.95 18.52 37.40
N LYS A 101 -24.21 19.16 36.48
CA LYS A 101 -24.47 19.17 35.03
C LYS A 101 -23.33 18.53 34.28
N THR A 102 -23.63 17.96 33.12
CA THR A 102 -22.63 17.33 32.25
C THR A 102 -21.91 18.35 31.35
N GLY A 103 -22.25 19.64 31.44
CA GLY A 103 -21.75 20.70 30.57
C GLY A 103 -20.63 21.55 31.19
N PHE A 104 -19.88 22.23 30.34
CA PHE A 104 -18.87 23.23 30.67
C PHE A 104 -19.39 24.62 30.27
N THR A 105 -19.05 25.64 31.08
CA THR A 105 -19.21 27.03 30.68
C THR A 105 -17.85 27.58 30.23
N CYS A 106 -17.83 28.35 29.16
CA CYS A 106 -16.64 29.01 28.67
C CYS A 106 -16.86 30.51 28.53
N GLU A 107 -16.00 31.28 29.16
CA GLU A 107 -15.91 32.71 28.99
C GLU A 107 -14.64 33.04 28.22
N ILE A 108 -14.73 33.88 27.18
CA ILE A 108 -13.60 34.27 26.36
C ILE A 108 -13.25 35.71 26.71
N LEU A 109 -12.03 35.91 27.21
CA LEU A 109 -11.51 37.22 27.53
C LEU A 109 -10.60 37.71 26.42
N SER A 110 -11.08 38.61 25.54
CA SER A 110 -10.23 39.27 24.56
C SER A 110 -9.54 40.51 25.14
N GLN A 111 -8.34 40.84 24.62
CA GLN A 111 -7.62 42.05 25.08
C GLN A 111 -8.42 43.33 24.81
N ASP A 112 -9.21 43.37 23.74
CA ASP A 112 -10.06 44.53 23.43
C ASP A 112 -11.21 44.71 24.38
N GLN A 113 -11.81 43.61 24.89
CA GLN A 113 -12.83 43.64 25.93
C GLN A 113 -12.23 44.09 27.27
N LYS A 114 -10.98 43.63 27.58
CA LYS A 114 -10.27 44.10 28.80
C LYS A 114 -9.95 45.60 28.74
N ARG A 115 -9.54 46.12 27.57
CA ARG A 115 -9.31 47.58 27.38
C ARG A 115 -10.61 48.38 27.50
N LYS A 116 -11.72 47.87 26.94
CA LYS A 116 -13.04 48.48 27.05
C LYS A 116 -13.55 48.47 28.49
N ALA A 117 -13.41 47.33 29.20
CA ALA A 117 -13.81 47.19 30.61
C ALA A 117 -12.97 48.12 31.53
N ALA A 118 -11.63 48.17 31.33
CA ALA A 118 -10.75 49.07 32.07
C ALA A 118 -11.06 50.56 31.79
N GLN A 119 -11.45 50.91 30.57
CA GLN A 119 -11.90 52.25 30.20
C GLN A 119 -13.27 52.60 30.80
N GLN A 120 -14.19 51.62 30.91
CA GLN A 120 -15.48 51.80 31.55
C GLN A 120 -15.36 51.93 33.08
N GLU A 121 -14.48 51.15 33.73
CA GLU A 121 -14.16 51.34 35.15
C GLU A 121 -13.49 52.69 35.44
N ALA A 122 -12.57 53.11 34.56
CA ALA A 122 -11.95 54.43 34.64
C ALA A 122 -12.97 55.57 34.41
N LYS A 123 -13.98 55.38 33.56
CA LYS A 123 -15.09 56.31 33.35
C LYS A 123 -16.06 56.31 34.56
N LYS A 124 -16.44 55.13 35.08
CA LYS A 124 -17.28 55.04 36.29
C LYS A 124 -16.65 55.72 37.52
N LYS A 125 -15.34 55.58 37.73
CA LYS A 125 -14.59 56.32 38.77
C LYS A 125 -14.50 57.81 38.51
N LYS A 126 -14.72 58.32 37.31
CA LYS A 126 -14.77 59.73 36.95
C LYS A 126 -16.21 60.28 37.01
N GLU A 127 -17.23 59.42 36.86
CA GLU A 127 -18.65 59.84 36.87
C GLU A 127 -19.32 59.83 38.27
N GLU A 128 -18.69 59.19 39.28
CA GLU A 128 -19.16 59.32 40.68
C GLU A 128 -19.03 60.72 41.23
N GLY A 129 -18.51 61.70 40.48
CA GLY A 129 -18.36 63.10 40.81
C GLY A 129 -19.45 64.06 40.26
N ASN A 130 -20.37 63.60 39.39
CA ASN A 130 -21.35 64.55 38.83
C ASN A 130 -22.68 63.84 38.50
N LYS A 131 -23.66 64.01 39.39
CA LYS A 131 -25.06 63.63 39.12
C LYS A 131 -25.68 64.71 38.23
N THR A 132 -26.24 64.31 37.08
CA THR A 132 -27.59 64.71 36.62
C THR A 132 -27.88 64.19 35.22
N SER A 133 -29.07 63.57 35.14
CA SER A 133 -30.10 63.54 34.08
C SER A 133 -29.84 62.88 32.70
N ASP A 134 -30.70 61.90 32.46
CA ASP A 134 -31.41 61.51 31.25
C ASP A 134 -30.61 61.25 29.93
N GLY A 135 -30.75 59.99 29.42
CA GLY A 135 -30.37 59.62 28.06
C GLY A 135 -30.44 58.13 27.80
N GLU A 136 -31.41 57.75 27.05
CA GLU A 136 -31.79 56.45 26.45
C GLU A 136 -30.69 55.39 26.38
N ALA A 137 -30.96 54.22 26.99
CA ALA A 137 -30.18 53.01 26.86
C ALA A 137 -30.41 52.38 25.45
N GLY A 138 -29.49 52.62 24.55
CA GLY A 138 -29.35 51.77 23.36
C GLY A 138 -28.91 50.38 23.81
N HIS A 139 -29.77 49.40 23.71
CA HIS A 139 -29.38 47.99 23.77
C HIS A 139 -28.44 47.70 22.59
N GLU A 140 -27.13 47.75 22.79
CA GLU A 140 -26.21 47.03 21.97
C GLU A 140 -26.42 45.53 22.29
N GLU A 141 -27.06 44.80 21.39
CA GLU A 141 -27.09 43.34 21.41
C GLU A 141 -25.65 42.86 21.43
N GLU A 142 -25.12 42.45 22.59
CA GLU A 142 -23.90 41.68 22.70
C GLU A 142 -24.14 40.40 21.92
N GLU A 143 -23.54 40.26 20.70
CA GLU A 143 -23.48 38.99 19.97
C GLU A 143 -22.84 37.98 20.92
N GLU A 144 -23.63 37.13 21.57
CA GLU A 144 -23.16 35.99 22.35
C GLU A 144 -22.30 35.10 21.42
N GLU A 145 -20.99 35.08 21.67
CA GLU A 145 -20.07 34.18 20.95
C GLU A 145 -20.48 32.73 21.26
N LYS A 146 -21.06 32.05 20.27
CA LYS A 146 -21.48 30.66 20.42
C LYS A 146 -20.25 29.76 20.49
N VAL A 147 -20.07 29.04 21.58
CA VAL A 147 -18.96 28.11 21.83
C VAL A 147 -19.43 26.68 21.61
N ILE A 148 -18.63 25.90 20.87
CA ILE A 148 -18.82 24.46 20.63
C ILE A 148 -17.66 23.70 21.24
N PHE A 149 -17.95 22.82 22.20
CA PHE A 149 -16.96 21.87 22.73
C PHE A 149 -16.96 20.58 21.95
N VAL A 150 -15.80 20.22 21.42
CA VAL A 150 -15.57 18.94 20.71
C VAL A 150 -14.71 18.05 21.60
N HIS A 151 -15.36 17.12 22.30
CA HIS A 151 -14.65 16.14 23.11
C HIS A 151 -14.00 15.09 22.23
N TYR A 152 -12.71 14.82 22.43
CA TYR A 152 -11.98 13.83 21.68
C TYR A 152 -11.16 12.91 22.59
N GLU A 153 -10.96 11.66 22.14
CA GLU A 153 -10.10 10.70 22.82
C GLU A 153 -8.67 10.85 22.29
N GLN A 154 -7.83 11.55 23.05
CA GLN A 154 -6.48 11.97 22.66
C GLN A 154 -5.63 10.80 22.12
N ARG A 155 -5.69 9.64 22.78
CA ARG A 155 -4.96 8.44 22.38
C ARG A 155 -5.41 7.89 21.02
N LYS A 156 -6.71 7.87 20.75
CA LYS A 156 -7.21 7.39 19.45
C LYS A 156 -6.81 8.36 18.34
N VAL A 157 -6.96 9.66 18.55
CA VAL A 157 -6.57 10.71 17.58
C VAL A 157 -5.07 10.63 17.28
N MET A 158 -4.23 10.56 18.32
CA MET A 158 -2.77 10.48 18.18
C MET A 158 -2.30 9.25 17.37
N LEU A 159 -2.99 8.11 17.55
CA LEU A 159 -2.63 6.87 16.87
C LEU A 159 -3.32 6.71 15.51
N SER A 160 -4.27 7.57 15.16
CA SER A 160 -5.02 7.53 13.92
C SER A 160 -4.33 8.32 12.80
N GLN A 161 -4.51 7.85 11.57
CA GLN A 161 -4.10 8.56 10.38
C GLN A 161 -5.32 8.84 9.51
N LEU A 162 -5.53 10.12 9.18
CA LEU A 162 -6.58 10.54 8.24
C LEU A 162 -6.18 10.24 6.79
N HIS A 163 -7.15 9.77 6.02
CA HIS A 163 -7.03 9.50 4.59
C HIS A 163 -7.94 10.46 3.79
N PRO A 164 -7.53 10.85 2.58
CA PRO A 164 -6.30 10.52 1.85
C PRO A 164 -5.05 11.12 2.50
N ILE A 165 -3.91 10.42 2.38
CA ILE A 165 -2.62 10.86 2.91
C ILE A 165 -1.96 11.86 1.95
N GLU A 166 -2.65 12.30 0.93
CA GLU A 166 -2.11 13.23 -0.06
C GLU A 166 -1.54 14.47 0.60
N ASN A 167 -0.37 14.85 0.14
CA ASN A 167 0.33 16.06 0.57
C ASN A 167 -0.63 17.24 0.41
N GLY A 168 -1.18 17.68 1.55
CA GLY A 168 -2.00 18.85 1.73
C GLY A 168 -2.53 19.50 0.46
N ASP A 169 -3.67 19.02 -0.05
CA ASP A 169 -4.46 19.91 -0.87
C ASP A 169 -4.91 21.05 0.04
N PRO A 170 -4.41 22.28 -0.20
CA PRO A 170 -4.88 23.43 0.55
C PRO A 170 -6.38 23.56 0.29
N ASP A 171 -7.12 23.93 1.31
CA ASP A 171 -8.52 24.31 1.16
C ASP A 171 -8.63 25.28 -0.02
N PRO A 172 -9.47 25.01 -1.03
CA PRO A 172 -9.51 25.83 -2.24
C PRO A 172 -9.83 27.33 -1.97
N ALA A 173 -10.27 27.65 -0.75
CA ALA A 173 -10.59 29.02 -0.35
C ALA A 173 -9.44 29.77 0.33
N THR A 174 -8.52 29.11 1.04
CA THR A 174 -7.53 29.76 1.91
C THR A 174 -6.08 29.32 1.67
N GLY A 175 -5.83 28.26 0.93
CA GLY A 175 -4.47 27.72 0.73
C GLY A 175 -3.86 27.06 1.98
N GLU A 176 -4.59 26.98 3.09
CA GLU A 176 -4.16 26.37 4.35
C GLU A 176 -4.73 24.95 4.53
N PRO A 177 -4.03 24.06 5.25
CA PRO A 177 -4.54 22.72 5.53
C PRO A 177 -5.82 22.79 6.37
N SER A 178 -6.79 21.90 6.13
CA SER A 178 -8.08 21.87 6.81
C SER A 178 -7.91 21.86 8.33
N GLU A 179 -8.84 22.51 9.06
CA GLU A 179 -8.88 22.61 10.54
C GLU A 179 -8.65 21.26 11.23
N LEU A 180 -9.35 20.24 10.76
CA LEU A 180 -9.26 18.87 11.28
C LEU A 180 -7.86 18.28 11.11
N ARG A 181 -7.21 18.53 9.98
CA ARG A 181 -5.86 18.04 9.70
C ARG A 181 -4.82 18.73 10.59
N GLN A 182 -4.96 20.04 10.79
CA GLN A 182 -4.09 20.77 11.73
C GLN A 182 -4.27 20.26 13.16
N MET A 183 -5.50 19.98 13.59
CA MET A 183 -5.81 19.37 14.89
C MET A 183 -5.12 18.00 15.05
N PHE A 184 -5.30 17.09 14.08
CA PHE A 184 -4.66 15.76 14.11
C PHE A 184 -3.14 15.86 14.13
N GLN A 185 -2.58 16.75 13.34
CA GLN A 185 -1.12 16.96 13.29
C GLN A 185 -0.60 17.51 14.62
N THR A 186 -1.30 18.46 15.23
CA THR A 186 -0.95 19.02 16.54
C THR A 186 -0.94 17.95 17.62
N VAL A 187 -1.98 17.10 17.66
CA VAL A 187 -2.06 15.99 18.62
C VAL A 187 -0.98 14.93 18.36
N ALA A 188 -0.70 14.59 17.10
CA ALA A 188 0.34 13.63 16.74
C ALA A 188 1.75 14.11 17.09
N CYS A 189 2.06 15.39 16.81
CA CYS A 189 3.35 16.00 17.16
C CYS A 189 3.54 16.18 18.67
N SER A 190 2.48 16.20 19.46
CA SER A 190 2.57 16.25 20.93
C SER A 190 2.98 14.92 21.58
N GLN A 191 3.04 13.83 20.81
CA GLN A 191 3.39 12.50 21.32
C GLN A 191 4.73 12.44 22.07
N PRO A 192 5.84 13.03 21.57
CA PRO A 192 7.13 12.96 22.26
C PRO A 192 7.13 13.66 23.63
N LEU A 193 6.27 14.67 23.82
CA LEU A 193 6.24 15.52 25.00
C LEU A 193 5.86 14.75 26.25
N PHE A 194 4.94 13.79 26.11
CA PHE A 194 4.39 13.03 27.22
C PHE A 194 5.16 11.73 27.52
N PHE A 195 6.21 11.42 26.76
CA PHE A 195 7.07 10.27 27.04
C PHE A 195 8.10 10.55 28.15
N LEU A 196 8.46 11.81 28.35
CA LEU A 196 9.44 12.22 29.35
C LEU A 196 8.85 12.25 30.76
N ASP A 197 7.56 12.58 30.91
CA ASP A 197 6.87 12.65 32.21
C ASP A 197 6.64 11.27 32.87
N LYS A 198 7.11 10.19 32.25
CA LYS A 198 6.78 8.83 32.68
C LYS A 198 7.56 8.36 33.91
N TYR A 199 8.69 8.97 34.22
CA TYR A 199 9.62 8.53 35.28
C TYR A 199 9.96 9.61 36.29
N ASP A 200 9.48 10.83 36.11
CA ASP A 200 9.83 11.94 36.97
C ASP A 200 8.56 12.55 37.54
N ASP A 201 8.41 12.53 38.88
CA ASP A 201 7.54 13.41 39.60
C ASP A 201 8.07 14.85 39.44
N GLY A 202 8.11 15.33 38.18
CA GLY A 202 8.57 16.66 37.84
C GLY A 202 7.83 17.74 38.62
N PRO A 203 8.38 18.96 38.69
CA PRO A 203 7.81 20.04 39.49
C PRO A 203 6.40 20.46 39.04
N LEU A 204 5.94 19.97 37.92
CA LEU A 204 4.63 20.28 37.32
C LEU A 204 3.80 19.01 37.14
N LYS A 205 2.74 18.86 37.92
CA LYS A 205 1.75 17.80 37.72
C LYS A 205 0.83 18.17 36.56
N SER A 206 0.73 17.29 35.56
CA SER A 206 -0.15 17.49 34.41
C SER A 206 -1.05 16.28 34.16
N THR A 207 -2.27 16.51 33.69
CA THR A 207 -3.19 15.47 33.22
C THR A 207 -3.21 15.46 31.70
N HIS A 208 -2.85 14.31 31.14
CA HIS A 208 -2.87 14.02 29.71
C HIS A 208 -3.14 12.52 29.50
N TRP A 209 -3.23 12.05 28.26
CA TRP A 209 -3.59 10.66 27.93
C TRP A 209 -2.69 9.58 28.57
N GLN A 210 -1.47 9.91 28.94
CA GLN A 210 -0.48 8.97 29.50
C GLN A 210 -0.51 8.91 31.03
N SER A 211 -1.09 9.93 31.70
CA SER A 211 -1.19 9.97 33.16
C SER A 211 -2.04 8.83 33.75
N GLN A 212 -2.78 8.11 32.92
CA GLN A 212 -3.56 6.92 33.29
C GLN A 212 -2.74 5.61 33.36
N GLY A 213 -1.42 5.70 33.45
CA GLY A 213 -0.52 4.58 33.71
C GLY A 213 -0.44 3.52 32.59
N ARG A 214 0.68 3.51 31.88
CA ARG A 214 1.09 2.38 31.06
C ARG A 214 2.54 2.05 31.32
N GLU A 215 2.77 0.92 31.94
CA GLU A 215 4.09 0.31 32.01
C GLU A 215 4.56 0.01 30.58
N ALA A 216 5.74 0.49 30.23
CA ALA A 216 6.39 0.06 29.00
C ALA A 216 6.75 -1.41 29.17
N SER A 217 6.24 -2.27 28.31
CA SER A 217 6.62 -3.68 28.34
C SER A 217 8.13 -3.79 28.09
N ILE A 218 8.85 -4.35 29.04
CA ILE A 218 10.31 -4.64 28.95
C ILE A 218 10.62 -5.38 27.65
N ILE A 219 9.70 -6.22 27.18
CA ILE A 219 9.80 -6.96 25.92
C ILE A 219 9.92 -6.01 24.72
N VAL A 220 9.15 -4.91 24.67
CA VAL A 220 9.18 -3.94 23.56
C VAL A 220 10.52 -3.21 23.53
N GLU A 221 11.08 -2.88 24.67
CA GLU A 221 12.35 -2.17 24.78
C GLU A 221 13.53 -3.10 24.41
N LEU A 222 13.48 -4.36 24.85
CA LEU A 222 14.45 -5.40 24.51
C LEU A 222 14.41 -5.73 23.01
N LEU A 223 13.21 -5.80 22.40
CA LEU A 223 13.03 -5.94 20.95
C LEU A 223 13.59 -4.75 20.18
N LYS A 224 13.39 -3.53 20.66
CA LYS A 224 13.94 -2.32 20.05
C LYS A 224 15.46 -2.30 20.10
N GLN A 225 16.06 -2.72 21.22
CA GLN A 225 17.51 -2.76 21.40
C GLN A 225 18.15 -3.87 20.57
N SER A 226 17.52 -5.06 20.46
CA SER A 226 18.01 -6.18 19.65
C SER A 226 17.81 -6.00 18.15
N SER A 227 16.87 -5.17 17.71
CA SER A 227 16.58 -4.96 16.29
C SER A 227 17.69 -4.20 15.55
N THR A 228 18.40 -3.29 16.21
CA THR A 228 19.47 -2.48 15.59
C THR A 228 20.66 -3.33 15.12
N PRO A 229 21.28 -4.20 15.94
CA PRO A 229 22.40 -5.04 15.50
C PRO A 229 21.95 -6.07 14.46
N LEU A 230 20.71 -6.59 14.57
CA LEU A 230 20.15 -7.52 13.59
C LEU A 230 19.98 -6.85 12.21
N CYS A 231 19.49 -5.62 12.18
CA CYS A 231 19.38 -4.85 10.94
C CYS A 231 20.74 -4.56 10.30
N LEU A 232 21.75 -4.26 11.09
CA LEU A 232 23.12 -4.07 10.60
C LEU A 232 23.70 -5.37 10.00
N LEU A 233 23.51 -6.49 10.66
CA LEU A 233 23.95 -7.80 10.18
C LEU A 233 23.24 -8.17 8.86
N ILE A 234 21.94 -7.97 8.78
CA ILE A 234 21.16 -8.21 7.54
C ILE A 234 21.64 -7.29 6.40
N THR A 235 21.89 -6.00 6.68
CA THR A 235 22.42 -5.06 5.66
C THR A 235 23.79 -5.48 5.17
N TRP A 236 24.65 -5.96 6.04
CA TRP A 236 25.98 -6.45 5.68
C TRP A 236 25.89 -7.71 4.79
N LEU A 237 25.08 -8.70 5.17
CA LEU A 237 24.82 -9.89 4.35
C LEU A 237 24.23 -9.55 2.98
N LEU A 238 23.27 -8.62 2.93
CA LEU A 238 22.69 -8.15 1.68
C LEU A 238 23.70 -7.41 0.79
N SER A 239 24.65 -6.69 1.40
CA SER A 239 25.72 -6.03 0.66
C SER A 239 26.68 -7.05 0.01
N ILE A 240 27.04 -8.11 0.73
CA ILE A 240 27.83 -9.22 0.20
C ILE A 240 27.06 -9.92 -0.92
N TRP A 241 25.76 -10.21 -0.72
CA TRP A 241 24.93 -10.84 -1.73
C TRP A 241 24.84 -10.00 -3.01
N THR A 242 24.61 -8.69 -2.88
CA THR A 242 24.56 -7.79 -4.04
C THR A 242 25.91 -7.69 -4.75
N TRP A 243 27.03 -7.72 -4.00
CA TRP A 243 28.36 -7.76 -4.58
C TRP A 243 28.60 -9.05 -5.38
N ILE A 244 28.21 -10.21 -4.84
CA ILE A 244 28.27 -11.50 -5.55
C ILE A 244 27.44 -11.45 -6.83
N CYS A 245 26.17 -11.00 -6.75
CA CYS A 245 25.28 -10.90 -7.91
C CYS A 245 25.79 -9.93 -9.00
N ASN A 246 26.57 -8.91 -8.62
CA ASN A 246 27.17 -7.95 -9.54
C ASN A 246 28.52 -8.39 -10.11
N MET A 247 29.04 -9.55 -9.72
CA MET A 247 30.26 -10.09 -10.31
C MET A 247 30.11 -10.29 -11.82
N ARG A 248 31.16 -10.05 -12.59
CA ARG A 248 31.19 -10.16 -14.06
C ARG A 248 30.72 -11.51 -14.57
N PHE A 249 30.89 -12.59 -13.80
CA PHE A 249 30.41 -13.92 -14.16
C PHE A 249 28.88 -13.98 -14.31
N PHE A 250 28.12 -13.38 -13.40
CA PHE A 250 26.66 -13.32 -13.46
C PHE A 250 26.14 -12.32 -14.50
N SER A 251 26.97 -11.41 -14.97
CA SER A 251 26.64 -10.43 -16.01
C SER A 251 26.80 -11.01 -17.43
N LEU A 252 27.33 -12.23 -17.59
CA LEU A 252 27.40 -12.92 -18.88
C LEU A 252 26.00 -13.05 -19.50
N TYR A 253 25.89 -12.76 -20.80
CA TYR A 253 24.60 -12.71 -21.51
C TYR A 253 23.70 -13.93 -21.26
N PRO A 254 24.18 -15.21 -21.36
CA PRO A 254 23.31 -16.36 -21.16
C PRO A 254 22.75 -16.46 -19.71
N LEU A 255 23.59 -16.18 -18.71
CA LEU A 255 23.16 -16.22 -17.29
C LEU A 255 22.20 -15.07 -16.96
N ARG A 256 22.47 -13.88 -17.47
CA ARG A 256 21.59 -12.72 -17.31
C ARG A 256 20.23 -12.92 -17.99
N PHE A 257 20.24 -13.54 -19.19
CA PHE A 257 19.02 -13.89 -19.89
C PHE A 257 18.22 -14.92 -19.08
N LEU A 258 18.86 -15.99 -18.60
CA LEU A 258 18.23 -17.04 -17.82
C LEU A 258 17.67 -16.50 -16.51
N SER A 259 18.45 -15.73 -15.76
CA SER A 259 18.01 -15.13 -14.48
C SER A 259 16.83 -14.17 -14.65
N SER A 260 16.72 -13.48 -15.79
CA SER A 260 15.59 -12.60 -16.08
C SER A 260 14.32 -13.35 -16.49
N LYS A 261 14.39 -14.66 -16.79
CA LYS A 261 13.27 -15.48 -17.26
C LYS A 261 12.75 -16.44 -16.20
N LEU A 262 13.62 -16.90 -15.29
CA LEU A 262 13.24 -17.82 -14.23
C LEU A 262 12.44 -17.07 -13.15
N SER A 263 11.25 -17.59 -12.82
CA SER A 263 10.38 -17.05 -11.79
C SER A 263 11.03 -17.06 -10.41
N THR A 264 11.82 -18.10 -10.12
CA THR A 264 12.61 -18.20 -8.87
C THR A 264 13.63 -17.08 -8.73
N CYS A 265 14.36 -16.74 -9.81
CA CYS A 265 15.33 -15.65 -9.79
C CYS A 265 14.66 -14.27 -9.59
N VAL A 266 13.50 -14.07 -10.23
CA VAL A 266 12.70 -12.85 -10.07
C VAL A 266 12.19 -12.73 -8.63
N GLN A 267 11.69 -13.83 -8.06
CA GLN A 267 11.23 -13.85 -6.67
C GLN A 267 12.37 -13.60 -5.67
N LEU A 268 13.56 -14.15 -5.94
CA LEU A 268 14.74 -13.90 -5.13
C LEU A 268 15.15 -12.42 -5.16
N SER A 269 15.14 -11.80 -6.34
CA SER A 269 15.40 -10.36 -6.48
C SER A 269 14.39 -9.52 -5.71
N TYR A 270 13.11 -9.86 -5.79
CA TYR A 270 12.03 -9.21 -5.06
C TYR A 270 12.21 -9.33 -3.55
N ARG A 271 12.56 -10.52 -3.05
CA ARG A 271 12.88 -10.75 -1.64
C ARG A 271 14.07 -9.93 -1.16
N THR A 272 15.12 -9.86 -1.97
CA THR A 272 16.31 -9.06 -1.66
C THR A 272 15.95 -7.58 -1.53
N GLU A 273 15.10 -7.05 -2.40
CA GLU A 273 14.63 -5.67 -2.35
C GLU A 273 13.75 -5.41 -1.11
N HIS A 274 12.88 -6.35 -0.76
CA HIS A 274 12.07 -6.29 0.47
C HIS A 274 12.96 -6.26 1.73
N MET A 275 13.95 -7.15 1.82
CA MET A 275 14.88 -7.16 2.95
C MET A 275 15.71 -5.87 3.03
N ARG A 276 16.12 -5.32 1.88
CA ARG A 276 16.77 -4.01 1.83
C ARG A 276 15.87 -2.89 2.33
N THR A 277 14.58 -2.91 1.97
CA THR A 277 13.60 -1.92 2.44
C THR A 277 13.37 -2.03 3.94
N LEU A 278 13.28 -3.26 4.49
CA LEU A 278 13.14 -3.50 5.92
C LEU A 278 14.37 -3.02 6.70
N SER A 279 15.57 -3.33 6.19
CA SER A 279 16.85 -3.02 6.85
C SER A 279 17.28 -1.56 6.67
N SER A 280 16.64 -0.79 5.80
CA SER A 280 16.99 0.62 5.56
C SER A 280 16.85 1.46 6.84
N PRO A 281 17.95 2.08 7.35
CA PRO A 281 17.89 2.90 8.57
C PRO A 281 17.23 4.26 8.33
N LYS A 282 16.88 4.62 7.09
CA LYS A 282 16.22 5.88 6.80
C LYS A 282 14.91 5.97 7.56
N THR A 283 14.93 6.68 8.65
CA THR A 283 13.78 7.21 9.37
C THR A 283 13.07 8.23 8.47
N ALA A 284 12.49 7.76 7.37
CA ALA A 284 11.51 8.56 6.69
C ALA A 284 10.35 8.72 7.67
N VAL A 285 10.23 9.90 8.22
CA VAL A 285 9.20 10.32 9.18
C VAL A 285 7.87 10.37 8.42
N GLY A 286 7.30 9.20 8.12
CA GLY A 286 6.05 9.13 7.38
C GLY A 286 5.28 7.85 7.72
N HIS A 287 4.00 8.01 8.04
CA HIS A 287 3.08 6.91 8.32
C HIS A 287 3.08 5.86 7.19
N MET A 288 3.09 6.29 5.93
CA MET A 288 3.11 5.40 4.76
C MET A 288 4.34 4.49 4.72
N HIS A 289 5.50 5.02 5.07
CA HIS A 289 6.73 4.24 5.09
C HIS A 289 6.72 3.17 6.19
N PHE A 290 6.21 3.54 7.38
CA PHE A 290 6.00 2.60 8.48
C PHE A 290 5.02 1.49 8.10
N MET A 291 3.85 1.86 7.55
CA MET A 291 2.83 0.90 7.12
C MET A 291 3.34 -0.05 6.04
N ARG A 292 4.13 0.46 5.10
CA ARG A 292 4.78 -0.36 4.07
C ARG A 292 5.77 -1.35 4.67
N LYS A 293 6.67 -0.92 5.56
CA LYS A 293 7.61 -1.80 6.26
C LYS A 293 6.89 -2.87 7.08
N ALA A 294 5.88 -2.47 7.85
CA ALA A 294 5.09 -3.40 8.66
C ALA A 294 4.34 -4.43 7.79
N SER A 295 3.76 -4.00 6.66
CA SER A 295 3.09 -4.91 5.72
C SER A 295 4.07 -5.89 5.09
N ILE A 296 5.25 -5.45 4.66
CA ILE A 296 6.30 -6.33 4.12
C ILE A 296 6.74 -7.35 5.17
N PHE A 297 6.96 -6.91 6.41
CA PHE A 297 7.40 -7.80 7.49
C PHE A 297 6.35 -8.87 7.80
N VAL A 298 5.08 -8.48 7.97
CA VAL A 298 3.99 -9.43 8.26
C VAL A 298 3.77 -10.38 7.09
N SER A 299 3.77 -9.89 5.84
CA SER A 299 3.65 -10.74 4.66
C SER A 299 4.81 -11.74 4.55
N PHE A 300 6.02 -11.32 4.89
CA PHE A 300 7.19 -12.22 4.93
C PHE A 300 7.02 -13.32 5.99
N LEU A 301 6.59 -12.98 7.21
CA LEU A 301 6.36 -13.96 8.27
C LEU A 301 5.27 -14.97 7.89
N VAL A 302 4.15 -14.50 7.34
CA VAL A 302 3.04 -15.37 6.90
C VAL A 302 3.49 -16.27 5.76
N ASP A 303 4.24 -15.75 4.80
CA ASP A 303 4.74 -16.54 3.67
C ASP A 303 5.72 -17.63 4.11
N VAL A 304 6.64 -17.33 5.02
CA VAL A 304 7.56 -18.33 5.60
C VAL A 304 6.78 -19.38 6.42
N ALA A 305 5.79 -18.95 7.22
CA ALA A 305 4.95 -19.87 7.98
C ALA A 305 4.17 -20.82 7.07
N LEU A 306 3.57 -20.31 5.98
CA LEU A 306 2.87 -21.14 4.99
C LEU A 306 3.86 -22.07 4.25
N GLY A 307 5.05 -21.61 3.95
CA GLY A 307 6.12 -22.43 3.37
C GLY A 307 6.55 -23.58 4.30
N MET A 308 6.71 -23.29 5.59
CA MET A 308 7.02 -24.31 6.60
C MET A 308 5.89 -25.33 6.76
N LEU A 309 4.63 -24.91 6.68
CA LEU A 309 3.49 -25.80 6.67
C LEU A 309 3.49 -26.72 5.44
N LEU A 310 3.75 -26.16 4.25
CA LEU A 310 3.89 -26.94 3.01
C LEU A 310 5.04 -27.94 3.12
N MET A 311 6.19 -27.51 3.64
CA MET A 311 7.33 -28.38 3.86
C MET A 311 6.99 -29.51 4.84
N SER A 312 6.39 -29.20 5.98
CA SER A 312 5.98 -30.20 6.98
C SER A 312 5.00 -31.21 6.39
N TRP A 313 4.05 -30.77 5.55
CA TRP A 313 3.15 -31.66 4.86
C TRP A 313 3.87 -32.54 3.85
N LEU A 314 4.79 -31.97 3.06
CA LEU A 314 5.50 -32.69 2.00
C LEU A 314 6.44 -33.77 2.54
N TYR A 315 7.12 -33.50 3.67
CA TYR A 315 8.03 -34.46 4.31
C TYR A 315 7.32 -35.48 5.23
N ARG A 316 6.02 -35.30 5.48
CA ARG A 316 5.22 -36.23 6.25
C ARG A 316 4.82 -37.42 5.38
N ASP A 317 4.75 -38.60 5.95
CA ASP A 317 4.17 -39.82 5.36
C ASP A 317 4.71 -40.22 3.97
N ASN A 318 5.98 -39.91 3.67
CA ASN A 318 6.65 -40.21 2.39
C ASN A 318 5.93 -39.63 1.14
N HIS A 319 5.23 -38.49 1.27
CA HIS A 319 4.53 -37.85 0.14
C HIS A 319 5.47 -37.54 -1.04
N ILE A 320 6.76 -37.23 -0.78
CA ILE A 320 7.76 -36.98 -1.85
C ILE A 320 7.97 -38.22 -2.70
N THR A 321 8.17 -39.38 -2.06
CA THR A 321 8.39 -40.65 -2.77
C THR A 321 7.11 -41.05 -3.53
N MET A 322 5.93 -40.85 -2.93
CA MET A 322 4.65 -41.05 -3.60
C MET A 322 4.50 -40.13 -4.83
N LEU A 323 4.84 -38.86 -4.70
CA LEU A 323 4.79 -37.90 -5.79
C LEU A 323 5.80 -38.24 -6.90
N ALA A 324 7.02 -38.63 -6.56
CA ALA A 324 8.03 -39.07 -7.51
C ALA A 324 7.56 -40.30 -8.32
N ASN A 325 6.98 -41.30 -7.61
CA ASN A 325 6.48 -42.52 -8.24
C ASN A 325 5.25 -42.30 -9.14
N THR A 326 4.49 -41.23 -8.92
CA THR A 326 3.34 -40.87 -9.78
C THR A 326 3.71 -39.99 -10.96
N LEU A 327 4.82 -39.23 -10.86
CA LEU A 327 5.19 -38.24 -11.86
C LEU A 327 5.65 -38.89 -13.20
N VAL A 328 6.44 -39.96 -13.13
CA VAL A 328 6.94 -40.65 -14.34
C VAL A 328 5.81 -41.34 -15.11
N PRO A 329 4.93 -42.16 -14.48
CA PRO A 329 3.76 -42.71 -15.15
C PRO A 329 2.80 -41.65 -15.70
N ALA A 330 2.65 -40.53 -15.01
CA ALA A 330 1.85 -39.39 -15.49
C ALA A 330 2.45 -38.77 -16.75
N ALA A 331 3.79 -38.63 -16.81
CA ALA A 331 4.48 -38.14 -18.00
C ALA A 331 4.32 -39.09 -19.18
N ASP A 332 4.42 -40.41 -18.94
CA ASP A 332 4.17 -41.44 -19.95
C ASP A 332 2.74 -41.37 -20.50
N HIS A 333 1.77 -41.19 -19.62
CA HIS A 333 0.37 -41.02 -20.01
C HIS A 333 0.15 -39.76 -20.88
N VAL A 334 0.77 -38.64 -20.49
CA VAL A 334 0.71 -37.39 -21.27
C VAL A 334 1.38 -37.61 -22.65
N ALA A 335 2.55 -38.29 -22.70
CA ALA A 335 3.24 -38.60 -23.96
C ALA A 335 2.35 -39.43 -24.88
N LYS A 336 1.73 -40.49 -24.36
CA LYS A 336 0.82 -41.35 -25.11
C LYS A 336 -0.38 -40.57 -25.67
N ASN A 337 -1.01 -39.73 -24.83
CA ASN A 337 -2.13 -38.89 -25.28
C ASN A 337 -1.71 -37.89 -26.38
N LEU A 338 -0.51 -37.32 -26.27
CA LEU A 338 0.04 -36.43 -27.32
C LEU A 338 0.36 -37.20 -28.60
N GLU A 339 0.86 -38.45 -28.52
CA GLU A 339 1.09 -39.32 -29.64
C GLU A 339 -0.21 -39.69 -30.35
N GLU A 340 -1.23 -40.10 -29.62
CA GLU A 340 -2.58 -40.37 -30.13
C GLU A 340 -3.19 -39.13 -30.81
N LEU A 341 -3.03 -37.95 -30.20
CA LEU A 341 -3.45 -36.67 -30.80
C LEU A 341 -2.75 -36.40 -32.14
N LEU A 342 -1.44 -36.64 -32.23
CA LEU A 342 -0.69 -36.45 -33.47
C LEU A 342 -1.08 -37.47 -34.55
N GLN A 343 -1.30 -38.74 -34.18
CA GLN A 343 -1.82 -39.75 -35.08
C GLN A 343 -3.21 -39.39 -35.61
N TRP A 344 -4.08 -38.87 -34.75
CA TRP A 344 -5.40 -38.35 -35.15
C TRP A 344 -5.27 -37.16 -36.13
N LEU A 345 -4.32 -36.25 -35.89
CA LEU A 345 -4.05 -35.12 -36.79
C LEU A 345 -3.57 -35.59 -38.16
N MET A 346 -2.69 -36.62 -38.24
CA MET A 346 -2.21 -37.22 -39.48
C MET A 346 -3.29 -38.03 -40.22
N GLY A 347 -4.37 -38.41 -39.53
CA GLY A 347 -5.46 -39.24 -40.07
C GLY A 347 -6.59 -38.47 -40.76
N ALA A 348 -6.39 -37.22 -41.20
CA ALA A 348 -7.41 -36.36 -41.80
C ALA A 348 -8.56 -36.03 -40.84
N PRO A 349 -8.31 -35.28 -39.75
CA PRO A 349 -9.27 -34.96 -38.72
C PRO A 349 -10.49 -34.22 -39.30
N ALA A 350 -11.68 -34.57 -38.82
CA ALA A 350 -12.96 -33.99 -39.24
C ALA A 350 -13.23 -34.00 -40.76
N GLY A 351 -12.63 -34.93 -41.49
CA GLY A 351 -12.82 -35.05 -42.95
C GLY A 351 -12.11 -33.98 -43.76
N LEU A 352 -11.24 -33.21 -43.18
CA LEU A 352 -10.47 -32.17 -43.86
C LEU A 352 -9.40 -32.82 -44.77
N LYS A 353 -9.42 -32.45 -46.06
CA LYS A 353 -8.36 -32.88 -47.01
C LYS A 353 -7.09 -32.09 -46.74
N MET A 354 -6.14 -32.75 -46.05
CA MET A 354 -4.84 -32.19 -45.72
C MET A 354 -3.79 -32.53 -46.82
N ASN A 355 -2.73 -31.73 -46.90
CA ASN A 355 -1.60 -32.07 -47.75
C ASN A 355 -0.80 -33.19 -47.06
N ARG A 356 -0.94 -34.44 -47.57
CA ARG A 356 -0.32 -35.65 -47.00
C ARG A 356 1.19 -35.57 -46.85
N ALA A 357 1.88 -34.95 -47.80
CA ALA A 357 3.35 -34.84 -47.74
C ALA A 357 3.80 -33.93 -46.59
N LEU A 358 3.18 -32.74 -46.45
CA LEU A 358 3.48 -31.80 -45.36
C LEU A 358 3.05 -32.38 -44.01
N ASP A 359 1.87 -33.01 -43.94
CA ASP A 359 1.31 -33.59 -42.75
C ASP A 359 2.21 -34.73 -42.21
N GLN A 360 2.69 -35.63 -43.06
CA GLN A 360 3.62 -36.68 -42.66
C GLN A 360 4.98 -36.13 -42.17
N VAL A 361 5.52 -35.12 -42.82
CA VAL A 361 6.80 -34.51 -42.41
C VAL A 361 6.61 -33.84 -41.03
N LEU A 362 5.53 -33.07 -40.88
CA LEU A 362 5.25 -32.35 -39.63
C LEU A 362 4.94 -33.32 -38.49
N GLY A 363 4.10 -34.31 -38.74
CA GLY A 363 3.70 -35.30 -37.74
C GLY A 363 4.91 -36.14 -37.26
N ARG A 364 5.76 -36.64 -38.18
CA ARG A 364 6.99 -37.38 -37.81
C ARG A 364 7.97 -36.51 -37.03
N PHE A 365 8.10 -35.24 -37.39
CA PHE A 365 8.95 -34.30 -36.70
C PHE A 365 8.49 -34.14 -35.23
N PHE A 366 7.20 -33.93 -34.98
CA PHE A 366 6.69 -33.80 -33.64
C PHE A 366 6.71 -35.10 -32.83
N LEU A 367 6.42 -36.25 -33.45
CA LEU A 367 6.54 -37.56 -32.80
C LEU A 367 7.98 -37.83 -32.35
N TYR A 368 8.97 -37.54 -33.19
CA TYR A 368 10.38 -37.67 -32.81
C TYR A 368 10.71 -36.82 -31.56
N HIS A 369 10.20 -35.60 -31.47
CA HIS A 369 10.44 -34.75 -30.30
C HIS A 369 9.71 -35.24 -29.06
N ILE A 370 8.55 -35.88 -29.18
CA ILE A 370 7.85 -36.49 -28.01
C ILE A 370 8.68 -37.68 -27.51
N HIS A 371 9.17 -38.55 -28.40
CA HIS A 371 10.04 -39.66 -28.01
C HIS A 371 11.35 -39.19 -27.37
N LEU A 372 11.93 -38.11 -27.88
CA LEU A 372 13.12 -37.50 -27.27
C LEU A 372 12.80 -36.95 -25.84
N TRP A 373 11.65 -36.29 -25.67
CA TRP A 373 11.23 -35.75 -24.37
C TRP A 373 10.98 -36.85 -23.35
N ILE A 374 10.28 -37.94 -23.71
CA ILE A 374 10.03 -39.04 -22.78
C ILE A 374 11.30 -39.79 -22.41
N SER A 375 12.22 -39.98 -23.39
CA SER A 375 13.56 -40.53 -23.13
C SER A 375 14.34 -39.69 -22.15
N TYR A 376 14.22 -38.37 -22.22
CA TYR A 376 14.82 -37.45 -21.25
C TYR A 376 14.18 -37.61 -19.85
N ILE A 377 12.86 -37.75 -19.75
CA ILE A 377 12.17 -37.98 -18.48
C ILE A 377 12.61 -39.30 -17.83
N HIS A 378 12.70 -40.38 -18.60
CA HIS A 378 13.21 -41.67 -18.11
C HIS A 378 14.68 -41.59 -17.65
N LEU A 379 15.52 -40.86 -18.37
CA LEU A 379 16.90 -40.62 -17.97
C LEU A 379 17.00 -39.85 -16.65
N MET A 380 16.07 -38.91 -16.41
CA MET A 380 16.01 -38.12 -15.19
C MET A 380 15.27 -38.83 -14.03
N SER A 381 14.58 -39.95 -14.28
CA SER A 381 13.77 -40.68 -13.30
C SER A 381 14.50 -40.95 -11.98
N PRO A 382 15.77 -41.43 -11.93
CA PRO A 382 16.45 -41.65 -10.65
C PRO A 382 16.75 -40.40 -9.86
N PHE A 383 16.72 -39.23 -10.49
CA PHE A 383 17.00 -37.94 -9.85
C PHE A 383 15.72 -37.19 -9.40
N ILE A 384 14.55 -37.64 -9.88
CA ILE A 384 13.27 -36.92 -9.64
C ILE A 384 12.97 -36.81 -8.14
N GLU A 385 13.17 -37.88 -7.37
CA GLU A 385 12.95 -37.87 -5.94
C GLU A 385 13.87 -36.84 -5.23
N GLY A 386 15.16 -36.81 -5.59
CA GLY A 386 16.10 -35.81 -5.08
C GLY A 386 15.72 -34.38 -5.47
N ILE A 387 15.29 -34.17 -6.71
CA ILE A 387 14.83 -32.85 -7.18
C ILE A 387 13.61 -32.38 -6.39
N LEU A 388 12.65 -33.27 -6.16
CA LEU A 388 11.46 -32.96 -5.36
C LEU A 388 11.82 -32.72 -3.89
N TRP A 389 12.78 -33.46 -3.34
CA TRP A 389 13.25 -33.28 -1.99
C TRP A 389 13.90 -31.88 -1.82
N TYR A 390 14.86 -31.51 -2.69
CA TYR A 390 15.45 -30.17 -2.63
C TYR A 390 14.44 -29.06 -2.98
N GLY A 391 13.51 -29.35 -3.87
CA GLY A 391 12.40 -28.45 -4.18
C GLY A 391 11.52 -28.19 -2.97
N GLY A 392 11.19 -29.25 -2.20
CA GLY A 392 10.46 -29.13 -0.94
C GLY A 392 11.22 -28.31 0.12
N LEU A 393 12.55 -28.51 0.21
CA LEU A 393 13.40 -27.73 1.14
C LEU A 393 13.36 -26.23 0.80
N SER A 394 13.20 -25.88 -0.46
CA SER A 394 13.09 -24.48 -0.88
C SER A 394 11.89 -23.75 -0.26
N ALA A 395 10.87 -24.49 0.21
CA ALA A 395 9.71 -23.92 0.91
C ALA A 395 10.07 -23.27 2.26
N CYS A 396 11.25 -23.58 2.84
CA CYS A 396 11.78 -22.85 4.01
C CYS A 396 11.97 -21.35 3.73
N PHE A 397 12.23 -20.97 2.46
CA PHE A 397 12.34 -19.57 2.06
C PHE A 397 10.97 -18.89 1.86
N GLY A 398 9.89 -19.62 2.02
CA GLY A 398 8.51 -19.16 1.90
C GLY A 398 7.73 -19.89 0.81
N LEU A 399 6.40 -19.88 0.95
CA LEU A 399 5.48 -20.49 -0.02
C LEU A 399 5.63 -19.87 -1.40
N THR A 400 5.81 -18.55 -1.50
CA THR A 400 5.99 -17.85 -2.78
C THR A 400 7.23 -18.31 -3.53
N PHE A 401 8.30 -18.65 -2.82
CA PHE A 401 9.51 -19.20 -3.44
C PHE A 401 9.26 -20.61 -3.97
N ALA A 402 8.59 -21.46 -3.20
CA ALA A 402 8.19 -22.81 -3.64
C ALA A 402 7.26 -22.78 -4.85
N LEU A 403 6.27 -21.88 -4.88
CA LEU A 403 5.36 -21.70 -6.03
C LEU A 403 6.11 -21.20 -7.28
N SER A 404 7.09 -20.31 -7.10
CA SER A 404 7.93 -19.82 -8.21
C SER A 404 8.80 -20.95 -8.77
N LEU A 405 9.37 -21.79 -7.91
CA LEU A 405 10.13 -22.96 -8.33
C LEU A 405 9.22 -23.96 -9.04
N LEU A 406 8.01 -24.23 -8.52
CA LEU A 406 7.03 -25.08 -9.18
C LEU A 406 6.67 -24.54 -10.57
N SER A 407 6.48 -23.23 -10.73
CA SER A 407 6.25 -22.61 -12.04
C SER A 407 7.40 -22.85 -13.01
N ASP A 408 8.65 -22.74 -12.54
CA ASP A 408 9.83 -22.98 -13.37
C ASP A 408 9.96 -24.49 -13.71
N MET A 409 9.65 -25.39 -12.79
CA MET A 409 9.58 -26.83 -13.06
C MET A 409 8.53 -27.16 -14.11
N VAL A 410 7.32 -26.61 -13.98
CA VAL A 410 6.26 -26.77 -15.01
C VAL A 410 6.70 -26.23 -16.35
N ALA A 411 7.41 -25.11 -16.41
CA ALA A 411 7.98 -24.57 -17.64
C ALA A 411 8.99 -25.54 -18.29
N LEU A 412 9.83 -26.17 -17.48
CA LEU A 412 10.80 -27.14 -17.94
C LEU A 412 10.13 -28.44 -18.48
N PHE A 413 9.20 -28.99 -17.68
CA PHE A 413 8.46 -30.20 -18.11
C PHE A 413 7.63 -29.98 -19.36
N THR A 414 7.03 -28.80 -19.54
CA THR A 414 6.19 -28.47 -20.71
C THR A 414 6.96 -27.77 -21.82
N PHE A 415 8.29 -27.77 -21.78
CA PHE A 415 9.12 -27.07 -22.76
C PHE A 415 8.91 -27.58 -24.19
N HIS A 416 8.67 -28.88 -24.38
CA HIS A 416 8.34 -29.48 -25.66
C HIS A 416 7.05 -28.87 -26.26
N ILE A 417 5.99 -28.65 -25.45
CA ILE A 417 4.75 -28.00 -25.90
C ILE A 417 5.04 -26.56 -26.36
N TYR A 418 5.89 -25.84 -25.61
CA TYR A 418 6.34 -24.51 -26.03
C TYR A 418 7.06 -24.52 -27.37
N CYS A 419 7.98 -25.48 -27.60
CA CYS A 419 8.66 -25.64 -28.88
C CYS A 419 7.66 -25.90 -30.01
N PHE A 420 6.71 -26.82 -29.83
CA PHE A 420 5.70 -27.14 -30.85
C PHE A 420 4.85 -25.91 -31.18
N TYR A 421 4.42 -25.17 -30.18
CA TYR A 421 3.72 -23.89 -30.38
C TYR A 421 4.56 -22.89 -31.17
N VAL A 422 5.84 -22.70 -30.83
CA VAL A 422 6.74 -21.77 -31.54
C VAL A 422 6.94 -22.16 -32.98
N TYR A 423 7.20 -23.45 -33.27
CA TYR A 423 7.36 -23.95 -34.65
C TYR A 423 6.06 -23.80 -35.43
N GLY A 424 4.93 -24.21 -34.87
CA GLY A 424 3.62 -24.07 -35.49
C GLY A 424 3.27 -22.60 -35.79
N ALA A 425 3.47 -21.72 -34.82
CA ALA A 425 3.21 -20.29 -34.97
C ALA A 425 4.09 -19.63 -36.02
N ARG A 426 5.40 -19.97 -36.05
CA ARG A 426 6.33 -19.43 -37.03
C ARG A 426 5.99 -19.87 -38.46
N LEU A 427 5.68 -21.16 -38.65
CA LEU A 427 5.26 -21.69 -39.96
C LEU A 427 3.94 -21.06 -40.43
N TYR A 428 2.98 -20.95 -39.55
CA TYR A 428 1.68 -20.32 -39.85
C TYR A 428 1.84 -18.84 -40.19
N CYS A 429 2.57 -18.10 -39.36
CA CYS A 429 2.84 -16.67 -39.53
C CYS A 429 3.54 -16.40 -40.89
N LEU A 430 4.57 -17.20 -41.22
CA LEU A 430 5.27 -17.10 -42.51
C LEU A 430 4.32 -17.26 -43.70
N LYS A 431 3.37 -18.23 -43.64
CA LYS A 431 2.39 -18.47 -44.69
C LYS A 431 1.38 -17.33 -44.80
N ILE A 432 0.87 -16.81 -43.69
CA ILE A 432 -0.05 -15.67 -43.67
C ILE A 432 0.62 -14.42 -44.25
N TYR A 433 1.84 -14.11 -43.86
CA TYR A 433 2.59 -12.98 -44.45
C TYR A 433 2.89 -13.18 -45.93
N GLY A 434 3.26 -14.41 -46.33
CA GLY A 434 3.47 -14.77 -47.75
C GLY A 434 2.21 -14.57 -48.58
N LEU A 435 1.09 -15.14 -48.15
CA LEU A 435 -0.20 -14.97 -48.83
C LEU A 435 -0.64 -13.49 -48.88
N SER A 436 -0.48 -12.75 -47.81
CA SER A 436 -0.78 -11.31 -47.76
C SER A 436 0.11 -10.49 -48.72
N SER A 437 1.36 -10.87 -48.88
CA SER A 437 2.29 -10.21 -49.82
C SER A 437 1.92 -10.52 -51.27
N LEU A 438 1.63 -11.79 -51.59
CA LEU A 438 1.20 -12.20 -52.90
C LEU A 438 -0.18 -11.64 -53.28
N TRP A 439 -1.09 -11.51 -52.34
CA TRP A 439 -2.36 -10.82 -52.54
C TRP A 439 -2.18 -9.33 -52.92
N ARG A 440 -1.17 -8.66 -52.36
CA ARG A 440 -0.81 -7.29 -52.77
C ARG A 440 -0.25 -7.24 -54.18
N LEU A 441 0.54 -8.25 -54.56
CA LEU A 441 1.07 -8.39 -55.93
C LEU A 441 -0.07 -8.43 -56.95
N PHE A 442 -1.12 -9.24 -56.74
CA PHE A 442 -2.29 -9.30 -57.63
C PHE A 442 -3.07 -7.98 -57.72
N ARG A 443 -2.99 -7.15 -56.69
CA ARG A 443 -3.60 -5.80 -56.66
C ARG A 443 -2.71 -4.72 -57.27
N GLY A 444 -1.57 -5.06 -57.86
CA GLY A 444 -0.60 -4.10 -58.39
C GLY A 444 -0.01 -3.20 -57.30
N LYS A 445 0.21 -3.74 -56.11
CA LYS A 445 0.68 -2.99 -54.92
C LYS A 445 1.93 -3.64 -54.36
N LYS A 446 2.89 -2.77 -53.91
CA LYS A 446 4.11 -3.19 -53.27
C LYS A 446 4.31 -2.45 -51.95
N TRP A 447 4.77 -3.17 -50.93
CA TRP A 447 5.16 -2.54 -49.67
C TRP A 447 6.50 -1.82 -49.80
N ASN A 448 6.51 -0.51 -49.60
CA ASN A 448 7.72 0.28 -49.61
C ASN A 448 8.29 0.35 -48.19
N VAL A 449 9.41 -0.32 -47.94
CA VAL A 449 10.08 -0.42 -46.65
C VAL A 449 10.57 0.96 -46.17
N LEU A 450 11.06 1.80 -47.10
CA LEU A 450 11.60 3.11 -46.77
C LEU A 450 10.50 4.09 -46.35
N ARG A 451 9.35 4.09 -47.03
CA ARG A 451 8.23 4.99 -46.77
C ARG A 451 7.18 4.39 -45.83
N GLN A 452 7.34 3.15 -45.38
CA GLN A 452 6.41 2.42 -44.51
C GLN A 452 4.95 2.46 -45.01
N ARG A 453 4.74 2.47 -46.34
CA ARG A 453 3.44 2.52 -46.98
C ARG A 453 3.36 1.58 -48.17
N VAL A 454 2.14 1.34 -48.64
CA VAL A 454 1.86 0.55 -49.83
C VAL A 454 1.82 1.49 -51.04
N ASP A 455 2.74 1.28 -52.00
CA ASP A 455 2.81 2.02 -53.27
C ASP A 455 2.26 1.15 -54.41
N SER A 456 1.79 1.79 -55.50
CA SER A 456 1.40 1.11 -56.73
C SER A 456 2.65 0.66 -57.49
N CYS A 457 2.58 -0.51 -58.11
CA CYS A 457 3.66 -1.09 -58.91
C CYS A 457 3.08 -1.87 -60.08
N SER A 458 3.65 -1.72 -61.25
CA SER A 458 3.36 -2.60 -62.42
C SER A 458 4.27 -3.84 -62.35
N TYR A 459 3.70 -5.00 -62.60
CA TYR A 459 4.39 -6.28 -62.60
C TYR A 459 4.36 -6.91 -63.99
N ASP A 460 5.44 -7.60 -64.37
CA ASP A 460 5.52 -8.34 -65.61
C ASP A 460 4.66 -9.62 -65.55
N LEU A 461 4.30 -10.15 -66.72
CA LEU A 461 3.51 -11.37 -66.82
C LEU A 461 4.15 -12.57 -66.17
N ASP A 462 5.48 -12.71 -66.27
CA ASP A 462 6.26 -13.77 -65.65
C ASP A 462 6.20 -13.69 -64.12
N GLN A 463 6.26 -12.48 -63.55
CA GLN A 463 6.15 -12.25 -62.12
C GLN A 463 4.75 -12.61 -61.62
N LEU A 464 3.70 -12.26 -62.37
CA LEU A 464 2.32 -12.62 -62.06
C LEU A 464 2.10 -14.13 -62.10
N PHE A 465 2.66 -14.81 -63.11
CA PHE A 465 2.56 -16.26 -63.24
C PHE A 465 3.25 -17.00 -62.08
N ILE A 466 4.48 -16.66 -61.76
CA ILE A 466 5.19 -17.22 -60.59
C ILE A 466 4.45 -16.88 -59.31
N GLY A 467 3.94 -15.67 -59.18
CA GLY A 467 3.15 -15.23 -58.02
C GLY A 467 1.86 -16.04 -57.83
N THR A 468 1.13 -16.36 -58.91
CA THR A 468 -0.07 -17.22 -58.86
C THR A 468 0.27 -18.66 -58.47
N LEU A 469 1.34 -19.22 -59.03
CA LEU A 469 1.81 -20.56 -58.69
C LEU A 469 2.15 -20.65 -57.19
N LEU A 470 2.94 -19.70 -56.68
CA LEU A 470 3.34 -19.69 -55.30
C LEU A 470 2.15 -19.43 -54.34
N PHE A 471 1.21 -18.54 -54.72
CA PHE A 471 0.00 -18.30 -53.97
C PHE A 471 -0.87 -19.56 -53.84
N THR A 472 -1.09 -20.28 -54.92
CA THR A 472 -1.87 -21.54 -54.92
C THR A 472 -1.23 -22.58 -54.03
N ILE A 473 0.12 -22.79 -54.14
CA ILE A 473 0.84 -23.70 -53.26
C ILE A 473 0.67 -23.34 -51.80
N LEU A 474 0.90 -22.06 -51.42
CA LEU A 474 0.76 -21.61 -50.04
C LEU A 474 -0.68 -21.76 -49.54
N LEU A 475 -1.67 -21.50 -50.40
CA LEU A 475 -3.10 -21.63 -50.07
C LEU A 475 -3.47 -23.08 -49.73
N PHE A 476 -2.99 -24.06 -50.54
CA PHE A 476 -3.22 -25.48 -50.27
C PHE A 476 -2.45 -26.03 -49.06
N LEU A 477 -1.31 -25.44 -48.71
CA LEU A 477 -0.54 -25.81 -47.53
C LEU A 477 -1.05 -25.14 -46.24
N LEU A 478 -1.87 -24.09 -46.35
CA LEU A 478 -2.34 -23.30 -45.19
C LEU A 478 -3.21 -24.12 -44.24
N PRO A 479 -4.25 -24.89 -44.65
CA PRO A 479 -5.14 -25.60 -43.74
C PRO A 479 -4.38 -26.56 -42.82
N THR A 480 -3.40 -27.32 -43.37
CA THR A 480 -2.57 -28.25 -42.60
C THR A 480 -1.82 -27.51 -41.48
N THR A 481 -1.12 -26.42 -41.80
CA THR A 481 -0.37 -25.66 -40.78
C THR A 481 -1.27 -24.91 -39.81
N ALA A 482 -2.41 -24.42 -40.26
CA ALA A 482 -3.38 -23.75 -39.40
C ALA A 482 -3.93 -24.69 -38.31
N LEU A 483 -4.21 -25.94 -38.68
CA LEU A 483 -4.71 -26.95 -37.77
C LEU A 483 -3.66 -27.32 -36.71
N TYR A 484 -2.42 -27.60 -37.10
CA TYR A 484 -1.32 -27.86 -36.17
C TYR A 484 -1.06 -26.65 -35.24
N TYR A 485 -1.06 -25.44 -35.80
CA TYR A 485 -0.94 -24.22 -35.03
C TYR A 485 -2.07 -24.07 -34.00
N LEU A 486 -3.33 -24.30 -34.38
CA LEU A 486 -4.49 -24.21 -33.49
C LEU A 486 -4.34 -25.20 -32.32
N VAL A 487 -4.04 -26.48 -32.59
CA VAL A 487 -3.93 -27.52 -31.56
C VAL A 487 -2.80 -27.19 -30.58
N PHE A 488 -1.62 -26.84 -31.07
CA PHE A 488 -0.49 -26.53 -30.20
C PHE A 488 -0.68 -25.21 -29.45
N THR A 489 -1.42 -24.27 -30.01
CA THR A 489 -1.80 -23.02 -29.31
C THR A 489 -2.75 -23.32 -28.17
N LEU A 490 -3.75 -24.19 -28.34
CA LEU A 490 -4.66 -24.60 -27.26
C LEU A 490 -3.92 -25.33 -26.14
N LEU A 491 -3.02 -26.27 -26.49
CA LEU A 491 -2.18 -26.93 -25.48
C LEU A 491 -1.30 -25.94 -24.72
N ARG A 492 -0.70 -24.99 -25.42
CA ARG A 492 0.13 -23.94 -24.80
C ARG A 492 -0.71 -23.02 -23.90
N LEU A 493 -1.95 -22.72 -24.31
CA LEU A 493 -2.88 -21.89 -23.53
C LEU A 493 -3.18 -22.54 -22.17
N VAL A 494 -3.40 -23.85 -22.12
CA VAL A 494 -3.63 -24.58 -20.85
C VAL A 494 -2.42 -24.44 -19.92
N VAL A 495 -1.21 -24.64 -20.44
CA VAL A 495 0.03 -24.48 -19.67
C VAL A 495 0.18 -23.04 -19.16
N VAL A 496 -0.05 -22.05 -20.00
CA VAL A 496 0.03 -20.62 -19.65
C VAL A 496 -1.02 -20.26 -18.61
N LEU A 497 -2.23 -20.80 -18.68
CA LEU A 497 -3.27 -20.59 -17.67
C LEU A 497 -2.82 -21.11 -16.31
N PHE A 498 -2.29 -22.34 -16.26
CA PHE A 498 -1.79 -22.92 -15.01
C PHE A 498 -0.62 -22.11 -14.42
N GLN A 499 0.37 -21.75 -15.21
CA GLN A 499 1.46 -20.88 -14.80
C GLN A 499 0.93 -19.51 -14.35
N GLY A 500 -0.08 -18.98 -15.02
CA GLY A 500 -0.73 -17.72 -14.66
C GLY A 500 -1.37 -17.74 -13.28
N ILE A 501 -2.02 -18.84 -12.92
CA ILE A 501 -2.59 -19.02 -11.58
C ILE A 501 -1.48 -19.04 -10.52
N LEU A 502 -0.36 -19.73 -10.78
CA LEU A 502 0.78 -19.74 -9.87
C LEU A 502 1.37 -18.34 -9.69
N HIS A 503 1.60 -17.61 -10.78
CA HIS A 503 2.11 -16.24 -10.72
C HIS A 503 1.15 -15.28 -10.01
N LEU A 504 -0.15 -15.41 -10.28
CA LEU A 504 -1.17 -14.60 -9.59
C LEU A 504 -1.19 -14.87 -8.09
N SER A 505 -1.01 -16.13 -7.69
CA SER A 505 -0.93 -16.51 -6.26
C SER A 505 0.32 -15.91 -5.59
N VAL A 506 1.46 -15.97 -6.26
CA VAL A 506 2.71 -15.35 -5.78
C VAL A 506 2.55 -13.83 -5.66
N ASP A 507 2.00 -13.19 -6.67
CA ASP A 507 1.75 -11.74 -6.65
C ASP A 507 0.76 -11.34 -5.57
N PHE A 508 -0.29 -12.12 -5.36
CA PHE A 508 -1.26 -11.89 -4.30
C PHE A 508 -0.59 -11.92 -2.92
N ILE A 509 0.16 -12.97 -2.61
CA ILE A 509 0.85 -13.11 -1.31
C ILE A 509 1.84 -11.97 -1.09
N ASN A 510 2.60 -11.59 -2.13
CA ASN A 510 3.61 -10.54 -2.04
C ASN A 510 3.01 -9.12 -1.94
N SER A 511 1.87 -8.85 -2.59
CA SER A 511 1.31 -7.50 -2.72
C SER A 511 0.22 -7.18 -1.71
N PHE A 512 -0.42 -8.19 -1.13
CA PHE A 512 -1.57 -7.99 -0.27
C PHE A 512 -1.15 -7.37 1.08
N PRO A 513 -1.74 -6.24 1.49
CA PRO A 513 -1.33 -5.51 2.69
C PRO A 513 -1.95 -6.13 3.95
N LEU A 514 -1.49 -7.34 4.33
CA LEU A 514 -2.02 -8.11 5.48
C LEU A 514 -2.03 -7.30 6.78
N PHE A 515 -0.95 -6.54 7.05
CA PHE A 515 -0.86 -5.72 8.25
C PHE A 515 -1.91 -4.61 8.27
N ALA A 516 -2.10 -3.90 7.14
CA ALA A 516 -3.08 -2.81 7.06
C ALA A 516 -4.52 -3.34 7.20
N VAL A 517 -4.82 -4.48 6.60
CA VAL A 517 -6.13 -5.14 6.73
C VAL A 517 -6.34 -5.66 8.16
N GLY A 518 -5.34 -6.30 8.75
CA GLY A 518 -5.38 -6.70 10.15
C GLY A 518 -5.60 -5.51 11.09
N LEU A 519 -4.87 -4.41 10.87
CA LEU A 519 -5.04 -3.18 11.64
C LEU A 519 -6.46 -2.62 11.51
N ARG A 520 -7.05 -2.68 10.29
CA ARG A 520 -8.44 -2.25 10.04
C ARG A 520 -9.47 -3.11 10.78
N ILE A 521 -9.22 -4.41 10.93
CA ILE A 521 -10.12 -5.33 11.65
C ILE A 521 -9.99 -5.15 13.17
N PHE A 522 -8.75 -5.17 13.71
CA PHE A 522 -8.52 -5.14 15.15
C PHE A 522 -8.55 -3.72 15.75
N ARG A 523 -8.14 -2.70 14.99
CA ARG A 523 -8.06 -1.31 15.44
C ARG A 523 -8.55 -0.35 14.35
N PRO A 524 -9.85 -0.34 14.06
CA PRO A 524 -10.43 0.41 12.94
C PRO A 524 -10.17 1.92 13.00
N TYR A 525 -10.07 2.50 14.20
CA TYR A 525 -9.81 3.92 14.41
C TYR A 525 -8.44 4.39 13.88
N ARG A 526 -7.46 3.47 13.70
CA ARG A 526 -6.13 3.86 13.20
C ARG A 526 -6.11 4.29 11.73
N LEU A 527 -7.04 3.78 10.94
CA LEU A 527 -7.18 4.09 9.52
C LEU A 527 -8.52 4.81 9.33
N ALA A 528 -8.51 6.11 9.57
CA ALA A 528 -9.71 6.94 9.53
C ALA A 528 -9.91 7.58 8.15
N GLU A 529 -11.13 7.48 7.60
CA GLU A 529 -11.57 8.22 6.42
C GLU A 529 -11.95 9.66 6.79
N GLY A 530 -12.41 9.85 8.03
CA GLY A 530 -12.86 11.11 8.56
C GLY A 530 -13.32 10.96 9.99
N VAL A 531 -14.05 11.94 10.46
CA VAL A 531 -14.63 11.96 11.82
C VAL A 531 -16.14 12.15 11.77
N LYS A 532 -16.82 11.62 12.76
CA LYS A 532 -18.25 11.85 13.03
C LYS A 532 -18.40 12.56 14.35
N PHE A 533 -19.32 13.50 14.40
CA PHE A 533 -19.66 14.21 15.62
C PHE A 533 -21.01 13.71 16.14
N ARG A 534 -21.03 13.26 17.39
CA ARG A 534 -22.24 12.87 18.11
C ARG A 534 -22.55 13.92 19.15
N VAL A 535 -23.76 14.44 19.17
CA VAL A 535 -24.21 15.38 20.17
C VAL A 535 -24.32 14.67 21.53
N LEU A 536 -23.65 15.19 22.56
CA LEU A 536 -23.70 14.68 23.93
C LEU A 536 -24.80 15.38 24.74
N SER A 537 -24.82 16.71 24.71
CA SER A 537 -25.82 17.52 25.41
C SER A 537 -26.08 18.80 24.64
N GLN A 538 -27.33 19.22 24.60
CA GLN A 538 -27.79 20.47 24.03
C GLN A 538 -28.90 21.02 24.95
N GLU A 539 -28.48 21.69 26.00
CA GLU A 539 -29.42 22.43 26.88
C GLU A 539 -29.49 23.88 26.39
N PRO A 540 -30.68 24.48 26.34
CA PRO A 540 -30.82 25.88 25.95
C PRO A 540 -30.05 26.79 26.93
N GLY A 541 -29.19 27.66 26.37
CA GLY A 541 -28.34 28.58 27.17
C GLY A 541 -26.99 27.98 27.60
N THR A 542 -26.63 26.76 27.20
CA THR A 542 -25.31 26.16 27.43
C THR A 542 -24.55 25.92 26.13
N ALA A 543 -23.23 25.81 26.23
CA ALA A 543 -22.38 25.48 25.07
C ALA A 543 -22.74 24.09 24.51
N LEU A 544 -22.68 23.95 23.21
CA LEU A 544 -22.93 22.67 22.52
C LEU A 544 -21.76 21.70 22.75
N HIS A 545 -22.06 20.52 23.28
CA HIS A 545 -21.07 19.47 23.51
C HIS A 545 -21.19 18.36 22.46
N LEU A 546 -20.10 18.15 21.70
CA LEU A 546 -19.98 17.12 20.66
C LEU A 546 -18.90 16.11 21.05
N MET A 547 -19.16 14.86 20.73
CA MET A 547 -18.18 13.77 20.81
C MET A 547 -17.62 13.47 19.43
N MET A 548 -16.31 13.51 19.28
CA MET A 548 -15.63 13.15 18.04
C MET A 548 -15.35 11.65 17.99
N GLU A 549 -15.94 10.97 17.03
CA GLU A 549 -15.73 9.54 16.78
C GLU A 549 -15.02 9.35 15.43
N MET A 550 -14.05 8.41 15.38
CA MET A 550 -13.34 8.10 14.15
C MET A 550 -14.21 7.28 13.20
N ASN A 551 -14.36 7.74 11.94
CA ASN A 551 -15.01 6.97 10.89
C ASN A 551 -13.95 6.12 10.17
N PRO A 552 -14.01 4.78 10.24
CA PRO A 552 -12.97 3.93 9.70
C PRO A 552 -13.06 3.81 8.18
N LEU A 553 -11.90 3.78 7.50
CA LEU A 553 -11.76 3.62 6.06
C LEU A 553 -12.36 2.29 5.58
N LYS A 554 -12.93 2.24 4.39
CA LYS A 554 -13.44 1.00 3.78
C LYS A 554 -12.30 0.03 3.48
N VAL A 555 -12.52 -1.29 3.66
CA VAL A 555 -11.49 -2.32 3.44
C VAL A 555 -10.94 -2.29 2.01
N SER A 556 -11.79 -2.07 1.01
CA SER A 556 -11.37 -1.96 -0.39
C SER A 556 -10.38 -0.81 -0.62
N THR A 557 -10.65 0.34 -0.01
CA THR A 557 -9.77 1.52 -0.08
C THR A 557 -8.46 1.27 0.67
N VAL A 558 -8.50 0.59 1.82
CA VAL A 558 -7.28 0.18 2.55
C VAL A 558 -6.39 -0.71 1.67
N VAL A 559 -6.97 -1.71 1.01
CA VAL A 559 -6.22 -2.59 0.10
C VAL A 559 -5.62 -1.80 -1.07
N GLN A 560 -6.36 -0.89 -1.68
CA GLN A 560 -5.88 -0.07 -2.79
C GLN A 560 -4.73 0.85 -2.38
N THR A 561 -4.86 1.53 -1.24
CA THR A 561 -3.89 2.52 -0.75
C THR A 561 -2.58 1.87 -0.28
N TYR A 562 -2.67 0.72 0.39
CA TYR A 562 -1.50 0.09 1.04
C TYR A 562 -0.93 -1.10 0.27
N ARG A 563 -1.52 -1.46 -0.87
CA ARG A 563 -0.98 -2.51 -1.73
C ARG A 563 0.43 -2.17 -2.18
N THR A 564 1.36 -3.08 -1.99
CA THR A 564 2.72 -2.92 -2.52
C THR A 564 2.70 -3.08 -4.04
N PRO A 565 3.43 -2.25 -4.80
CA PRO A 565 3.54 -2.40 -6.24
C PRO A 565 4.17 -3.76 -6.55
N THR A 566 3.45 -4.58 -7.29
CA THR A 566 3.95 -5.85 -7.82
C THR A 566 4.60 -5.65 -9.18
N TYR A 567 5.56 -6.53 -9.51
CA TYR A 567 5.96 -6.71 -10.89
C TYR A 567 4.75 -7.25 -11.64
N SER A 568 4.03 -6.37 -12.33
CA SER A 568 2.77 -6.71 -12.98
C SER A 568 3.00 -7.80 -14.02
N CYS A 569 2.54 -9.00 -13.74
CA CYS A 569 2.47 -10.12 -14.68
C CYS A 569 1.28 -9.99 -15.65
N TYR A 570 0.67 -8.84 -15.76
CA TYR A 570 -0.45 -8.62 -16.68
C TYR A 570 0.05 -8.46 -18.12
N PRO A 571 -0.68 -9.02 -19.11
CA PRO A 571 -0.36 -8.81 -20.49
C PRO A 571 -0.40 -7.31 -20.83
N LYS A 572 0.67 -6.80 -21.43
CA LYS A 572 0.75 -5.39 -21.86
C LYS A 572 -0.22 -5.06 -23.00
N ASP A 573 -0.61 -6.07 -23.74
CA ASP A 573 -1.44 -5.92 -24.91
C ASP A 573 -2.93 -5.96 -24.54
N SER A 574 -3.73 -5.10 -25.16
CA SER A 574 -5.19 -5.18 -25.07
C SER A 574 -5.67 -6.55 -25.56
N TRP A 575 -6.81 -7.03 -25.07
CA TRP A 575 -7.43 -8.29 -25.52
C TRP A 575 -7.59 -8.34 -27.04
N VAL A 576 -7.95 -7.22 -27.67
CA VAL A 576 -8.07 -7.12 -29.14
C VAL A 576 -6.72 -7.31 -29.82
N ALA A 577 -5.64 -6.73 -29.28
CA ALA A 577 -4.29 -6.90 -29.81
C ALA A 577 -3.79 -8.33 -29.64
N LEU A 578 -4.09 -9.01 -28.53
CA LEU A 578 -3.76 -10.41 -28.30
C LEU A 578 -4.50 -11.32 -29.30
N MET A 579 -5.79 -11.09 -29.52
CA MET A 579 -6.58 -11.84 -30.51
C MET A 579 -6.03 -11.63 -31.93
N LYS A 580 -5.68 -10.39 -32.29
CA LYS A 580 -5.06 -10.10 -33.59
C LYS A 580 -3.73 -10.86 -33.76
N LYS A 581 -2.88 -10.88 -32.74
CA LYS A 581 -1.61 -11.65 -32.74
C LYS A 581 -1.88 -13.15 -32.90
N LEU A 582 -2.90 -13.67 -32.23
CA LEU A 582 -3.31 -15.07 -32.34
C LEU A 582 -3.73 -15.40 -33.78
N PHE A 583 -4.55 -14.56 -34.44
CA PHE A 583 -4.99 -14.80 -35.81
C PHE A 583 -3.87 -14.70 -36.83
N VAL A 584 -2.88 -13.85 -36.61
CA VAL A 584 -1.71 -13.70 -37.51
C VAL A 584 -0.63 -14.78 -37.25
N GLY A 585 -0.68 -15.45 -36.10
CA GLY A 585 0.34 -16.40 -35.68
C GLY A 585 1.59 -15.76 -35.10
N GLU A 586 1.50 -14.54 -34.60
CA GLU A 586 2.58 -13.90 -33.86
C GLU A 586 2.77 -14.55 -32.50
N LEU A 587 4.01 -14.62 -32.04
CA LEU A 587 4.30 -15.22 -30.74
C LEU A 587 3.75 -14.36 -29.60
N ILE A 588 2.97 -14.98 -28.71
CA ILE A 588 2.40 -14.36 -27.53
C ILE A 588 3.30 -14.67 -26.33
N TYR A 589 3.79 -13.61 -25.68
CA TYR A 589 4.56 -13.68 -24.44
C TYR A 589 3.75 -13.00 -23.32
N PRO A 590 2.87 -13.71 -22.61
CA PRO A 590 1.96 -13.12 -21.62
C PRO A 590 2.71 -12.50 -20.43
N TRP A 591 3.89 -13.04 -20.09
CA TRP A 591 4.68 -12.68 -18.92
C TRP A 591 5.94 -11.90 -19.29
N ARG A 592 5.79 -10.69 -19.84
CA ARG A 592 6.94 -9.78 -20.02
C ARG A 592 7.07 -8.89 -18.80
N HIS A 593 8.16 -9.04 -18.05
CA HIS A 593 8.57 -8.03 -17.08
C HIS A 593 8.78 -6.68 -17.78
N LYS A 594 8.19 -5.64 -17.22
CA LYS A 594 8.52 -4.28 -17.61
C LYS A 594 10.00 -4.07 -17.29
N SER A 595 10.88 -4.13 -18.25
CA SER A 595 12.18 -3.47 -18.14
C SER A 595 11.85 -1.99 -17.90
N THR A 596 12.01 -1.53 -16.69
CA THR A 596 12.15 -0.11 -16.39
C THR A 596 13.43 0.31 -17.11
N LYS A 597 13.29 0.79 -18.34
CA LYS A 597 14.25 1.72 -18.86
C LYS A 597 14.13 2.95 -17.95
N THR A 598 15.03 3.06 -17.03
CA THR A 598 15.43 4.34 -16.48
C THR A 598 16.08 5.08 -17.67
N ASP A 599 15.30 5.96 -18.31
CA ASP A 599 15.85 7.05 -19.10
C ASP A 599 16.51 8.05 -18.17
#